data_067fcb8f7a6c9cf6758fb5a13a3e006b
#
_entry.id   067fcb8f7a6c9cf6758fb5a13a3e006b
#
_cell.length_a   1.000
_cell.length_b   1.000
_cell.length_c   1.000
_cell.angle_alpha   90.00
_cell.angle_beta   90.00
_cell.angle_gamma   90.00
#
_symmetry.space_group_name_H-M   'P 1'
#
loop_
_entity.id
_entity.type
_entity.pdbx_description
1 polymer ?
#
loop_
_entity_poly.entity_id
_entity_poly.type
_entity_poly.pdbx_seq_one_letter_code
_entity_poly.pdbx_strand_id
1 'polypeptide(L)'
;FGGELFLFEVETHLSLQPYFLTTFANRFRKVIPQMGGTPAGTHSLDKTVLARDFDLANASPSEMRRYYDVFLAVDDWASATSVILAHETGHTVGLVSSGVPPMGLHGDRSLHNSYPSLGDVMSSAVGYESLVNLTYRFRDLNAAYLSQRILLK
;
A
#
# COMPACT_ATOMS: atom_id res chain seq x y z
N PHE A 1 8.74 12.56 -18.93
CA PHE A 1 8.10 12.50 -17.62
C PHE A 1 8.81 11.44 -16.81
N GLY A 2 9.80 11.84 -16.03
CA GLY A 2 10.30 11.04 -14.94
C GLY A 2 9.37 11.25 -13.77
N GLY A 3 8.41 10.37 -13.57
CA GLY A 3 7.73 10.28 -12.28
C GLY A 3 8.77 9.83 -11.27
N GLU A 4 9.32 10.74 -10.50
CA GLU A 4 10.13 10.37 -9.36
C GLU A 4 9.19 9.79 -8.33
N LEU A 5 9.38 8.51 -8.03
CA LEU A 5 8.63 7.83 -7.00
C LEU A 5 9.26 8.19 -5.66
N PHE A 6 8.70 9.15 -4.98
CA PHE A 6 9.15 9.51 -3.64
C PHE A 6 8.56 8.54 -2.60
N LEU A 7 9.21 7.39 -2.42
CA LEU A 7 8.87 6.49 -1.31
C LEU A 7 8.86 7.22 0.03
N PHE A 8 9.72 8.23 0.18
CA PHE A 8 9.74 9.10 1.35
C PHE A 8 8.46 9.92 1.49
N GLU A 9 7.89 10.45 0.39
CA GLU A 9 6.60 11.16 0.44
C GLU A 9 5.47 10.20 0.81
N VAL A 10 5.46 9.00 0.26
CA VAL A 10 4.51 7.96 0.62
C VAL A 10 4.60 7.65 2.12
N GLU A 11 5.80 7.40 2.62
CA GLU A 11 6.03 7.10 4.04
C GLU A 11 5.62 8.28 4.92
N THR A 12 6.00 9.50 4.56
CA THR A 12 5.64 10.71 5.29
C THR A 12 4.13 10.95 5.25
N HIS A 13 3.51 10.78 4.09
CA HIS A 13 2.09 10.95 3.91
C HIS A 13 1.30 9.93 4.74
N LEU A 14 1.72 8.66 4.73
CA LEU A 14 1.12 7.60 5.51
C LEU A 14 1.27 7.84 7.02
N SER A 15 2.44 8.30 7.48
CA SER A 15 2.74 8.45 8.90
C SER A 15 2.17 9.73 9.54
N LEU A 16 2.01 10.81 8.78
CA LEU A 16 1.58 12.11 9.30
C LEU A 16 0.08 12.39 9.11
N GLN A 17 -0.63 11.58 8.32
CA GLN A 17 -2.06 11.80 8.13
C GLN A 17 -2.86 11.44 9.39
N PRO A 18 -3.86 12.25 9.77
CA PRO A 18 -4.75 11.93 10.91
C PRO A 18 -5.39 10.53 10.79
N TYR A 19 -5.64 10.06 9.58
CA TYR A 19 -6.18 8.72 9.29
C TYR A 19 -5.25 7.59 9.73
N PHE A 20 -3.94 7.81 9.66
CA PHE A 20 -2.98 6.82 10.15
C PHE A 20 -3.20 6.52 11.63
N LEU A 21 -3.38 7.55 12.44
CA LEU A 21 -3.61 7.41 13.88
C LEU A 21 -4.95 6.76 14.22
N THR A 22 -5.95 6.85 13.34
CA THR A 22 -7.28 6.27 13.59
C THR A 22 -7.43 4.89 12.96
N THR A 23 -7.08 4.73 11.70
CA THR A 23 -7.31 3.50 10.94
C THR A 23 -6.25 2.43 11.26
N PHE A 24 -4.98 2.83 11.28
CA PHE A 24 -3.88 1.91 11.58
C PHE A 24 -3.55 1.80 13.08
N ALA A 25 -4.11 2.66 13.93
CA ALA A 25 -3.75 2.74 15.34
C ALA A 25 -3.82 1.38 16.06
N ASN A 26 -4.81 0.56 15.78
CA ASN A 26 -4.98 -0.73 16.45
C ASN A 26 -3.86 -1.75 16.11
N ARG A 27 -3.32 -1.68 14.91
CA ARG A 27 -2.24 -2.58 14.45
C ARG A 27 -0.86 -1.99 14.75
N PHE A 28 -0.63 -0.76 14.31
CA PHE A 28 0.66 -0.10 14.47
C PHE A 28 1.00 0.27 15.91
N ARG A 29 0.01 0.54 16.77
CA ARG A 29 0.25 0.81 18.20
C ARG A 29 1.06 -0.28 18.90
N LYS A 30 1.03 -1.50 18.40
CA LYS A 30 1.76 -2.63 18.97
C LYS A 30 3.26 -2.61 18.66
N VAL A 31 3.64 -1.93 17.59
CA VAL A 31 5.02 -1.89 17.10
C VAL A 31 5.62 -0.48 17.07
N ILE A 32 4.84 0.58 17.31
CA ILE A 32 5.33 1.96 17.32
C ILE A 32 5.55 2.43 18.75
N PRO A 33 6.79 2.82 19.15
CA PRO A 33 7.11 3.25 20.52
C PRO A 33 6.28 4.45 21.00
N GLN A 34 6.06 5.42 20.12
CA GLN A 34 5.26 6.63 20.40
C GLN A 34 3.81 6.32 20.77
N MET A 35 3.33 5.13 20.41
CA MET A 35 1.99 4.63 20.74
C MET A 35 2.01 3.56 21.86
N GLY A 36 3.16 3.38 22.52
CA GLY A 36 3.34 2.39 23.59
C GLY A 36 3.65 0.98 23.10
N GLY A 37 4.02 0.83 21.82
CA GLY A 37 4.39 -0.45 21.22
C GLY A 37 5.88 -0.78 21.36
N THR A 38 6.23 -2.00 21.01
CA THR A 38 7.63 -2.48 20.96
C THR A 38 8.04 -2.73 19.52
N PRO A 39 9.03 -2.00 18.97
CA PRO A 39 9.45 -2.15 17.59
C PRO A 39 9.82 -3.58 17.23
N ALA A 40 9.57 -3.95 15.99
CA ALA A 40 10.02 -5.22 15.46
C ALA A 40 11.55 -5.33 15.54
N GLY A 41 12.05 -6.48 15.96
CA GLY A 41 13.48 -6.74 16.19
C GLY A 41 13.99 -6.35 17.60
N THR A 42 13.16 -5.73 18.46
CA THR A 42 13.57 -5.32 19.81
C THR A 42 12.91 -6.08 20.95
N HIS A 43 11.81 -6.78 20.69
CA HIS A 43 11.16 -7.62 21.70
C HIS A 43 11.92 -8.93 21.89
N SER A 44 11.95 -9.46 23.12
CA SER A 44 12.67 -10.70 23.45
C SER A 44 12.27 -11.92 22.61
N LEU A 45 11.02 -11.97 22.15
CA LEU A 45 10.50 -13.05 21.30
C LEU A 45 10.82 -12.86 19.80
N ASP A 46 11.27 -11.68 19.38
CA ASP A 46 11.41 -11.36 17.96
C ASP A 46 12.43 -12.25 17.24
N LYS A 47 13.51 -12.65 17.94
CA LYS A 47 14.47 -13.59 17.38
C LYS A 47 13.83 -14.92 16.97
N THR A 48 12.82 -15.35 17.70
CA THR A 48 12.08 -16.59 17.42
C THR A 48 10.98 -16.36 16.39
N VAL A 49 10.08 -15.39 16.67
CA VAL A 49 8.86 -15.23 15.88
C VAL A 49 9.08 -14.60 14.49
N LEU A 50 10.21 -13.91 14.28
CA LEU A 50 10.58 -13.36 12.97
C LEU A 50 11.57 -14.25 12.21
N ALA A 51 11.90 -15.43 12.75
CA ALA A 51 12.74 -16.38 12.04
C ALA A 51 11.97 -16.98 10.84
N ARG A 52 12.70 -17.22 9.74
CA ARG A 52 12.11 -17.75 8.51
C ARG A 52 11.43 -19.11 8.67
N ASP A 53 11.90 -19.90 9.62
CA ASP A 53 11.45 -21.25 9.95
C ASP A 53 10.55 -21.29 11.19
N PHE A 54 10.00 -20.15 11.59
CA PHE A 54 9.08 -20.09 12.72
C PHE A 54 7.82 -20.92 12.46
N ASP A 55 7.57 -21.89 13.34
CA ASP A 55 6.40 -22.76 13.24
C ASP A 55 5.24 -22.21 14.07
N LEU A 56 4.35 -21.49 13.40
CA LEU A 56 3.17 -20.90 14.02
C LEU A 56 2.21 -21.94 14.61
N ALA A 57 2.18 -23.17 14.06
CA ALA A 57 1.27 -24.23 14.54
C ALA A 57 1.66 -24.77 15.92
N ASN A 58 2.96 -24.71 16.25
CA ASN A 58 3.49 -25.16 17.53
C ASN A 58 3.92 -23.99 18.45
N ALA A 59 3.57 -22.76 18.09
CA ALA A 59 3.92 -21.56 18.85
C ALA A 59 3.16 -21.47 20.17
N SER A 60 3.84 -20.97 21.21
CA SER A 60 3.18 -20.60 22.45
C SER A 60 2.22 -19.42 22.25
N PRO A 61 1.24 -19.23 23.16
CA PRO A 61 0.31 -18.08 23.04
C PRO A 61 1.00 -16.72 23.02
N SER A 62 2.13 -16.56 23.68
CA SER A 62 2.92 -15.33 23.69
C SER A 62 3.66 -15.10 22.37
N GLU A 63 4.24 -16.14 21.81
CA GLU A 63 4.89 -16.09 20.49
C GLU A 63 3.87 -15.82 19.38
N MET A 64 2.74 -16.51 19.41
CA MET A 64 1.64 -16.30 18.45
C MET A 64 1.14 -14.85 18.50
N ARG A 65 0.92 -14.30 19.70
CA ARG A 65 0.50 -12.92 19.87
C ARG A 65 1.53 -11.95 19.28
N ARG A 66 2.81 -12.12 19.64
CA ARG A 66 3.87 -11.26 19.12
C ARG A 66 4.04 -11.37 17.61
N TYR A 67 3.95 -12.57 17.07
CA TYR A 67 3.97 -12.79 15.63
C TYR A 67 2.88 -11.97 14.93
N TYR A 68 1.64 -12.08 15.38
CA TYR A 68 0.53 -11.33 14.77
C TYR A 68 0.63 -9.82 14.99
N ASP A 69 1.13 -9.36 16.14
CA ASP A 69 1.35 -7.93 16.38
C ASP A 69 2.29 -7.31 15.33
N VAL A 70 3.31 -8.05 14.91
CA VAL A 70 4.24 -7.59 13.86
C VAL A 70 3.70 -7.87 12.47
N PHE A 71 3.22 -9.10 12.22
CA PHE A 71 2.76 -9.52 10.90
C PHE A 71 1.66 -8.62 10.36
N LEU A 72 0.62 -8.34 11.15
CA LEU A 72 -0.51 -7.52 10.72
C LEU A 72 -0.10 -6.07 10.43
N ALA A 73 0.84 -5.52 11.18
CA ALA A 73 1.37 -4.19 10.90
C ALA A 73 2.17 -4.15 9.58
N VAL A 74 3.00 -5.16 9.35
CA VAL A 74 3.78 -5.30 8.11
C VAL A 74 2.87 -5.52 6.91
N ASP A 75 1.85 -6.37 7.05
CA ASP A 75 0.90 -6.69 5.98
C ASP A 75 0.09 -5.45 5.55
N ASP A 76 -0.45 -4.69 6.52
CA ASP A 76 -1.16 -3.45 6.24
C ASP A 76 -0.25 -2.41 5.55
N TRP A 77 1.00 -2.28 6.03
CA TRP A 77 1.97 -1.37 5.43
C TRP A 77 2.33 -1.78 4.00
N ALA A 78 2.59 -3.07 3.80
CA ALA A 78 2.92 -3.61 2.48
C ALA A 78 1.75 -3.42 1.50
N SER A 79 0.51 -3.68 1.94
CA SER A 79 -0.70 -3.48 1.14
C SER A 79 -0.86 -2.02 0.73
N ALA A 80 -0.79 -1.09 1.68
CA ALA A 80 -0.91 0.34 1.40
C ALA A 80 0.19 0.82 0.45
N THR A 81 1.44 0.47 0.73
CA THR A 81 2.59 0.88 -0.09
C THR A 81 2.52 0.30 -1.50
N SER A 82 2.13 -0.96 -1.66
CA SER A 82 2.05 -1.61 -2.97
C SER A 82 1.00 -0.96 -3.88
N VAL A 83 -0.14 -0.56 -3.33
CA VAL A 83 -1.19 0.13 -4.10
C VAL A 83 -0.72 1.51 -4.56
N ILE A 84 -0.11 2.29 -3.66
CA ILE A 84 0.43 3.61 -4.00
C ILE A 84 1.54 3.47 -5.04
N LEU A 85 2.45 2.52 -4.86
CA LEU A 85 3.52 2.24 -5.82
C LEU A 85 2.97 1.88 -7.20
N ALA A 86 1.94 1.03 -7.25
CA ALA A 86 1.29 0.65 -8.50
C ALA A 86 0.60 1.87 -9.16
N HIS A 87 -0.02 2.76 -8.37
CA HIS A 87 -0.64 3.99 -8.82
C HIS A 87 0.40 4.92 -9.50
N GLU A 88 1.47 5.25 -8.78
CA GLU A 88 2.52 6.14 -9.30
C GLU A 88 3.24 5.52 -10.51
N THR A 89 3.50 4.20 -10.48
CA THR A 89 4.04 3.49 -11.64
C THR A 89 3.08 3.57 -12.83
N GLY A 90 1.78 3.49 -12.61
CA GLY A 90 0.76 3.69 -13.64
C GLY A 90 0.94 5.03 -14.36
N HIS A 91 1.16 6.11 -13.63
CA HIS A 91 1.44 7.43 -14.22
C HIS A 91 2.73 7.42 -15.07
N THR A 92 3.79 6.79 -14.60
CA THR A 92 5.08 6.76 -15.33
C THR A 92 4.99 6.02 -16.65
N VAL A 93 4.10 5.03 -16.78
CA VAL A 93 3.87 4.29 -18.04
C VAL A 93 2.77 4.88 -18.91
N GLY A 94 2.26 6.05 -18.53
CA GLY A 94 1.33 6.84 -19.34
C GLY A 94 -0.15 6.58 -19.10
N LEU A 95 -0.51 5.91 -17.99
CA LEU A 95 -1.92 5.81 -17.59
C LEU A 95 -2.43 7.17 -17.12
N VAL A 96 -3.67 7.47 -17.50
CA VAL A 96 -4.46 8.64 -17.07
C VAL A 96 -3.70 9.97 -17.12
N SER A 97 -2.83 10.13 -18.12
CA SER A 97 -2.12 11.38 -18.36
C SER A 97 -3.09 12.52 -18.71
N SER A 98 -2.73 13.74 -18.36
CA SER A 98 -3.44 14.94 -18.83
C SER A 98 -3.15 15.19 -20.30
N GLY A 99 -4.11 15.78 -21.01
CA GLY A 99 -3.93 16.21 -22.39
C GLY A 99 -4.96 15.65 -23.37
N VAL A 100 -4.73 15.90 -24.65
CA VAL A 100 -5.63 15.44 -25.73
C VAL A 100 -5.03 14.19 -26.37
N PRO A 101 -5.83 13.17 -26.76
CA PRO A 101 -5.33 12.01 -27.50
C PRO A 101 -4.45 12.45 -28.70
N PRO A 102 -3.35 11.71 -29.01
CA PRO A 102 -3.04 10.33 -28.57
C PRO A 102 -2.03 10.23 -27.40
N MET A 103 -1.98 11.15 -26.50
CA MET A 103 -0.95 11.24 -25.45
C MET A 103 -1.18 10.33 -24.24
N GLY A 104 -1.54 9.09 -24.46
CA GLY A 104 -1.78 8.11 -23.40
C GLY A 104 -3.26 7.89 -23.11
N LEU A 105 -3.55 7.16 -22.03
CA LEU A 105 -4.92 6.92 -21.58
C LEU A 105 -5.37 8.10 -20.72
N HIS A 106 -6.39 8.80 -21.19
CA HIS A 106 -6.82 10.04 -20.55
C HIS A 106 -7.66 9.78 -19.30
N GLY A 107 -7.31 10.52 -18.25
CA GLY A 107 -8.08 10.67 -17.03
C GLY A 107 -8.83 11.99 -16.96
N ASP A 108 -9.21 12.37 -15.77
CA ASP A 108 -9.74 13.68 -15.43
C ASP A 108 -8.61 14.73 -15.33
N ARG A 109 -8.97 15.97 -14.97
CA ARG A 109 -7.98 17.05 -14.80
C ARG A 109 -6.99 16.83 -13.66
N SER A 110 -7.31 15.95 -12.73
CA SER A 110 -6.44 15.58 -11.61
C SER A 110 -5.52 14.39 -11.92
N LEU A 111 -5.44 13.97 -13.17
CA LEU A 111 -4.61 12.83 -13.62
C LEU A 111 -5.11 11.47 -13.10
N HIS A 112 -6.39 11.33 -12.83
CA HIS A 112 -7.00 10.09 -12.36
C HIS A 112 -8.11 9.62 -13.29
N ASN A 113 -8.59 8.40 -13.09
CA ASN A 113 -9.75 7.90 -13.83
C ASN A 113 -10.95 8.82 -13.64
N SER A 114 -11.64 9.16 -14.71
CA SER A 114 -12.74 10.17 -14.74
C SER A 114 -13.90 9.87 -13.80
N TYR A 115 -14.08 8.60 -13.44
CA TYR A 115 -15.10 8.16 -12.49
C TYR A 115 -14.40 7.33 -11.41
N PRO A 116 -13.87 7.98 -10.36
CA PRO A 116 -13.15 7.27 -9.32
C PRO A 116 -14.06 6.24 -8.63
N SER A 117 -13.52 5.08 -8.34
CA SER A 117 -14.20 4.03 -7.60
C SER A 117 -13.27 3.39 -6.59
N LEU A 118 -13.84 2.86 -5.52
CA LEU A 118 -13.08 2.11 -4.53
C LEU A 118 -12.46 0.86 -5.17
N GLY A 119 -11.21 0.58 -4.82
CA GLY A 119 -10.47 -0.57 -5.37
C GLY A 119 -9.92 -0.35 -6.78
N ASP A 120 -9.99 0.84 -7.33
CA ASP A 120 -9.35 1.21 -8.60
C ASP A 120 -7.99 1.84 -8.33
N VAL A 121 -6.93 1.21 -8.84
CA VAL A 121 -5.53 1.66 -8.64
C VAL A 121 -5.33 3.09 -9.13
N MET A 122 -5.92 3.49 -10.26
CA MET A 122 -5.77 4.83 -10.83
C MET A 122 -6.86 5.82 -10.38
N SER A 123 -7.52 5.55 -9.26
CA SER A 123 -8.52 6.44 -8.66
C SER A 123 -7.88 7.51 -7.80
N SER A 124 -8.48 8.72 -7.78
CA SER A 124 -8.19 9.75 -6.78
C SER A 124 -8.79 9.43 -5.40
N ALA A 125 -9.72 8.48 -5.32
CA ALA A 125 -10.40 8.09 -4.09
C ALA A 125 -9.62 6.97 -3.37
N VAL A 126 -8.39 7.26 -2.98
CA VAL A 126 -7.53 6.32 -2.26
C VAL A 126 -7.44 6.77 -0.80
N GLY A 127 -8.07 6.01 0.09
CA GLY A 127 -8.02 6.26 1.53
C GLY A 127 -7.38 5.09 2.28
N TYR A 128 -6.81 5.34 3.44
CA TYR A 128 -6.09 4.32 4.21
C TYR A 128 -6.92 3.09 4.53
N GLU A 129 -8.16 3.28 4.96
CA GLU A 129 -9.04 2.16 5.26
C GLU A 129 -9.29 1.28 4.04
N SER A 130 -9.44 1.90 2.88
CA SER A 130 -9.60 1.16 1.64
C SER A 130 -8.32 0.45 1.19
N LEU A 131 -7.15 1.07 1.40
CA LEU A 131 -5.85 0.49 1.01
C LEU A 131 -5.56 -0.86 1.66
N VAL A 132 -6.04 -1.10 2.88
CA VAL A 132 -5.80 -2.35 3.62
C VAL A 132 -6.96 -3.32 3.58
N ASN A 133 -8.17 -2.85 3.28
CA ASN A 133 -9.38 -3.68 3.34
C ASN A 133 -9.95 -4.06 1.97
N LEU A 134 -9.51 -3.42 0.90
CA LEU A 134 -10.00 -3.67 -0.45
C LEU A 134 -8.93 -4.31 -1.34
N THR A 135 -9.40 -5.13 -2.27
CA THR A 135 -8.56 -5.59 -3.38
C THR A 135 -8.51 -4.50 -4.45
N TYR A 136 -7.31 -4.00 -4.71
CA TYR A 136 -7.07 -3.01 -5.76
C TYR A 136 -6.72 -3.67 -7.08
N ARG A 137 -7.23 -3.09 -8.18
CA ARG A 137 -6.94 -3.54 -9.54
C ARG A 137 -6.95 -2.37 -10.51
N PHE A 138 -6.22 -2.50 -11.60
CA PHE A 138 -6.40 -1.63 -12.74
C PHE A 138 -7.75 -1.92 -13.39
N ARG A 139 -8.46 -0.88 -13.83
CA ARG A 139 -9.65 -1.05 -14.68
C ARG A 139 -9.30 -1.75 -15.97
N ASP A 140 -10.28 -2.40 -16.59
CA ASP A 140 -10.09 -3.13 -17.85
C ASP A 140 -9.45 -2.27 -18.94
N LEU A 141 -9.84 -0.99 -19.03
CA LEU A 141 -9.26 -0.05 -19.97
C LEU A 141 -7.78 0.24 -19.67
N ASN A 142 -7.42 0.42 -18.38
CA ASN A 142 -6.04 0.59 -17.97
C ASN A 142 -5.22 -0.69 -18.26
N ALA A 143 -5.77 -1.86 -17.96
CA ALA A 143 -5.13 -3.14 -18.23
C ALA A 143 -4.93 -3.38 -19.74
N ALA A 144 -5.92 -3.04 -20.55
CA ALA A 144 -5.81 -3.13 -22.01
C ALA A 144 -4.71 -2.20 -22.56
N TYR A 145 -4.63 -0.96 -22.06
CA TYR A 145 -3.58 -0.03 -22.43
C TYR A 145 -2.20 -0.57 -22.07
N LEU A 146 -2.01 -1.07 -20.84
CA LEU A 146 -0.75 -1.66 -20.40
C LEU A 146 -0.35 -2.86 -21.26
N SER A 147 -1.29 -3.73 -21.58
CA SER A 147 -1.06 -4.90 -22.47
C SER A 147 -0.59 -4.49 -23.86
N GLN A 148 -1.15 -3.43 -24.41
CA GLN A 148 -0.83 -2.99 -25.77
C GLN A 148 0.44 -2.15 -25.85
N ARG A 149 0.68 -1.29 -24.86
CA ARG A 149 1.75 -0.30 -24.87
C ARG A 149 3.06 -0.80 -24.30
N ILE A 150 3.02 -1.57 -23.24
CA ILE A 150 4.21 -2.07 -22.55
C ILE A 150 4.35 -3.59 -22.61
N LEU A 151 3.55 -4.24 -23.45
CA LEU A 151 3.62 -5.68 -23.73
C LEU A 151 3.58 -6.55 -22.46
N LEU A 152 2.91 -6.08 -21.42
CA LEU A 152 2.62 -6.92 -20.28
C LEU A 152 1.60 -7.99 -20.71
N LYS A 153 2.07 -9.20 -20.76
CA LYS A 153 1.24 -10.38 -21.06
C LYS A 153 0.84 -11.09 -19.78
#